data_58aec60adb6996ff35eefd5b625387cb
#
_entry.id   58aec60adb6996ff35eefd5b625387cb
#
_cell.length_a   1.000
_cell.length_b   1.000
_cell.length_c   1.000
_cell.angle_alpha   90.00
_cell.angle_beta   90.00
_cell.angle_gamma   90.00
#
_symmetry.space_group_name_H-M   'P 1'
#
loop_
_entity.id
_entity.type
_entity.pdbx_description
1 polymer ?
#
loop_
_entity_poly.entity_id
_entity_poly.type
_entity_poly.pdbx_seq_one_letter_code
_entity_poly.pdbx_strand_id
1 'polypeptide(L)'
;MANDAQLWTPSPESIRSSNLYQFIEHINMQGEALEGFEQLHQWSVTHSKQFWLEIWQYCDVIGFQGDCVFGEAIVKWEKFITARDTIWFPQAQLNYAENLLSYAFQEPDTVALWFKNENGQTKTLTWQQLCDHVSLVQQWLTQNGVERGDVVVGYLPHIPETIVALLAVTSLGAIWSSLAPEDTDIQTAMACFQPLQPKILFCSNGYNRAGTAINTEENNLKLVDHLTSLSNTCQIEYLQTPQFSSNYVDTFSDWQAILASYIPRGINYERVGFNDPLFVHHHQQPSGKNVRIVHRVGGTILNHLKEHQLHCNIQPGTRFLSHCSCSSTALLWHTSALASGATLVFYDGAPFFPNMDALWSLAEESQSHIIHMASAYLDHLREQAFFPGQTYAMKSLQTLIVSGVINDPHLFEYIDSYIQSDIYVIPASQEEDIAGSFLIGHPMADVSKADVDRHNAIPALGCHVLIEEKNLRCTNSFPNQPLGFWHDSGEDYHRAYWAQKEGMWSQPEHRK
;
A
#
# COMPACT_ATOMS: atom_id res chain seq x y z
N MET A 1 7.80 34.79 24.33
CA MET A 1 8.09 34.28 22.98
C MET A 1 8.55 32.85 23.19
N ALA A 2 7.69 31.88 22.95
CA ALA A 2 8.08 30.47 23.00
C ALA A 2 9.14 30.28 21.91
N ASN A 3 10.25 29.68 22.26
CA ASN A 3 11.31 29.33 21.33
C ASN A 3 10.67 28.36 20.31
N ASP A 4 10.51 28.80 19.07
CA ASP A 4 10.01 27.99 17.94
C ASP A 4 11.14 27.04 17.56
N ALA A 5 11.28 25.97 18.35
CA ALA A 5 12.39 25.04 18.16
C ALA A 5 12.19 24.32 16.82
N GLN A 6 13.17 24.49 15.95
CA GLN A 6 13.23 23.76 14.67
C GLN A 6 13.46 22.27 14.96
N LEU A 7 12.60 21.41 14.44
CA LEU A 7 12.71 19.96 14.58
C LEU A 7 13.45 19.33 13.39
N TRP A 8 13.26 19.90 12.20
CA TRP A 8 13.90 19.44 10.97
C TRP A 8 14.03 20.59 9.98
N THR A 9 15.17 20.65 9.30
CA THR A 9 15.42 21.56 8.17
C THR A 9 16.20 20.82 7.09
N PRO A 10 15.64 20.64 5.88
CA PRO A 10 16.37 19.98 4.81
C PRO A 10 17.54 20.81 4.34
N SER A 11 18.69 20.18 4.07
CA SER A 11 19.81 20.87 3.47
C SER A 11 19.51 21.33 2.04
N PRO A 12 20.13 22.40 1.53
CA PRO A 12 19.96 22.80 0.12
C PRO A 12 20.34 21.71 -0.89
N GLU A 13 21.20 20.78 -0.49
CA GLU A 13 21.60 19.63 -1.31
C GLU A 13 20.51 18.55 -1.32
N SER A 14 19.95 18.20 -0.15
CA SER A 14 18.86 17.24 -0.06
C SER A 14 17.60 17.73 -0.78
N ILE A 15 17.30 19.03 -0.72
CA ILE A 15 16.22 19.64 -1.49
C ILE A 15 16.44 19.39 -2.99
N ARG A 16 17.61 19.81 -3.52
CA ARG A 16 17.90 19.72 -4.95
C ARG A 16 17.96 18.30 -5.49
N SER A 17 18.35 17.33 -4.67
CA SER A 17 18.39 15.92 -5.04
C SER A 17 17.06 15.21 -4.87
N SER A 18 16.05 15.86 -4.27
CA SER A 18 14.73 15.25 -4.08
C SER A 18 13.94 15.17 -5.39
N ASN A 19 13.20 14.06 -5.55
CA ASN A 19 12.27 13.88 -6.68
C ASN A 19 11.24 15.02 -6.77
N LEU A 20 10.81 15.54 -5.62
CA LEU A 20 9.86 16.64 -5.56
C LEU A 20 10.41 17.93 -6.18
N TYR A 21 11.67 18.28 -5.85
CA TYR A 21 12.32 19.45 -6.46
C TYR A 21 12.52 19.25 -7.95
N GLN A 22 12.97 18.07 -8.37
CA GLN A 22 13.14 17.74 -9.79
C GLN A 22 11.82 17.78 -10.55
N PHE A 23 10.72 17.39 -9.93
CA PHE A 23 9.38 17.50 -10.52
C PHE A 23 8.96 18.97 -10.67
N ILE A 24 9.24 19.86 -9.70
CA ILE A 24 9.01 21.31 -9.83
C ILE A 24 9.79 21.87 -11.03
N GLU A 25 11.08 21.53 -11.14
CA GLU A 25 11.90 21.96 -12.28
C GLU A 25 11.36 21.44 -13.62
N HIS A 26 10.89 20.18 -13.64
CA HIS A 26 10.25 19.60 -14.83
C HIS A 26 9.01 20.43 -15.28
N ILE A 27 8.14 20.81 -14.34
CA ILE A 27 6.96 21.63 -14.60
C ILE A 27 7.37 23.04 -15.05
N ASN A 28 8.40 23.62 -14.44
CA ASN A 28 8.93 24.94 -14.81
C ASN A 28 9.51 24.96 -16.23
N MET A 29 10.15 23.87 -16.67
CA MET A 29 10.62 23.75 -18.06
C MET A 29 9.47 23.77 -19.08
N GLN A 30 8.24 23.52 -18.67
CA GLN A 30 7.04 23.56 -19.52
C GLN A 30 6.39 24.95 -19.54
N GLY A 31 6.94 25.93 -18.82
CA GLY A 31 6.51 27.33 -18.85
C GLY A 31 5.85 27.84 -17.58
N GLU A 32 5.75 27.03 -16.54
CA GLU A 32 5.34 27.48 -15.21
C GLU A 32 6.52 28.16 -14.48
N ALA A 33 6.23 28.79 -13.33
CA ALA A 33 7.22 29.47 -12.48
C ALA A 33 6.96 29.15 -11.00
N LEU A 34 7.07 27.88 -10.65
CA LEU A 34 6.80 27.37 -9.30
C LEU A 34 8.08 27.44 -8.46
N GLU A 35 8.00 28.06 -7.29
CA GLU A 35 9.15 28.28 -6.39
C GLU A 35 9.28 27.24 -5.28
N GLY A 36 8.20 26.45 -5.01
CA GLY A 36 8.20 25.47 -3.94
C GLY A 36 6.91 24.64 -3.84
N PHE A 37 6.80 23.87 -2.76
CA PHE A 37 5.69 22.93 -2.57
C PHE A 37 4.32 23.60 -2.55
N GLU A 38 4.15 24.72 -1.86
CA GLU A 38 2.84 25.39 -1.75
C GLU A 38 2.29 25.80 -3.13
N GLN A 39 3.17 26.35 -3.99
CA GLN A 39 2.77 26.73 -5.34
C GLN A 39 2.51 25.50 -6.22
N LEU A 40 3.33 24.45 -6.09
CA LEU A 40 3.09 23.19 -6.75
C LEU A 40 1.76 22.57 -6.30
N HIS A 41 1.48 22.56 -5.00
CA HIS A 41 0.21 22.05 -4.48
C HIS A 41 -0.99 22.82 -5.04
N GLN A 42 -0.93 24.15 -4.99
CA GLN A 42 -1.97 24.99 -5.56
C GLN A 42 -2.15 24.72 -7.06
N TRP A 43 -1.06 24.61 -7.82
CA TRP A 43 -1.08 24.25 -9.23
C TRP A 43 -1.66 22.86 -9.45
N SER A 44 -1.28 21.87 -8.68
CA SER A 44 -1.75 20.49 -8.80
C SER A 44 -3.28 20.35 -8.61
N VAL A 45 -3.88 21.25 -7.84
CA VAL A 45 -5.33 21.30 -7.60
C VAL A 45 -6.03 22.10 -8.71
N THR A 46 -5.52 23.28 -9.07
CA THR A 46 -6.15 24.16 -10.07
C THR A 46 -5.98 23.67 -11.51
N HIS A 47 -4.89 22.95 -11.79
CA HIS A 47 -4.58 22.33 -13.08
C HIS A 47 -4.59 20.80 -13.00
N SER A 48 -5.58 20.24 -12.28
CA SER A 48 -5.58 18.82 -11.93
C SER A 48 -5.48 17.87 -13.12
N LYS A 49 -6.04 18.22 -14.30
CA LYS A 49 -5.85 17.43 -15.52
C LYS A 49 -4.39 17.33 -15.92
N GLN A 50 -3.71 18.49 -15.98
CA GLN A 50 -2.31 18.55 -16.37
C GLN A 50 -1.45 17.89 -15.31
N PHE A 51 -1.70 18.14 -14.02
CA PHE A 51 -0.95 17.50 -12.94
C PHE A 51 -0.96 15.97 -13.03
N TRP A 52 -2.13 15.33 -13.19
CA TRP A 52 -2.19 13.87 -13.25
C TRP A 52 -1.66 13.30 -14.57
N LEU A 53 -1.68 14.09 -15.64
CA LEU A 53 -0.99 13.78 -16.89
C LEU A 53 0.53 13.78 -16.69
N GLU A 54 1.06 14.80 -16.01
CA GLU A 54 2.49 14.89 -15.69
C GLU A 54 2.94 13.80 -14.72
N ILE A 55 2.11 13.41 -13.74
CA ILE A 55 2.41 12.25 -12.88
C ILE A 55 2.53 10.97 -13.72
N TRP A 56 1.63 10.76 -14.69
CA TRP A 56 1.73 9.60 -15.59
C TRP A 56 3.04 9.59 -16.36
N GLN A 57 3.44 10.73 -16.90
CA GLN A 57 4.64 10.85 -17.74
C GLN A 57 5.93 10.85 -16.92
N TYR A 58 5.99 11.64 -15.87
CA TYR A 58 7.17 11.81 -15.02
C TYR A 58 7.53 10.53 -14.25
N CYS A 59 6.53 9.79 -13.82
CA CYS A 59 6.74 8.52 -13.11
C CYS A 59 6.82 7.31 -14.07
N ASP A 60 6.94 7.52 -15.38
CA ASP A 60 7.11 6.48 -16.41
C ASP A 60 6.04 5.37 -16.34
N VAL A 61 4.77 5.73 -16.14
CA VAL A 61 3.68 4.74 -16.06
C VAL A 61 3.55 3.96 -17.36
N ILE A 62 3.69 2.67 -17.29
CA ILE A 62 3.61 1.74 -18.43
C ILE A 62 2.15 1.45 -18.75
N GLY A 63 1.73 1.79 -19.97
CA GLY A 63 0.38 1.57 -20.45
C GLY A 63 0.05 2.38 -21.68
N PHE A 64 -1.18 2.23 -22.16
CA PHE A 64 -1.77 3.13 -23.14
C PHE A 64 -2.59 4.20 -22.40
N GLN A 65 -2.20 5.44 -22.51
CA GLN A 65 -2.81 6.56 -21.76
C GLN A 65 -4.14 7.05 -22.40
N GLY A 66 -4.24 6.95 -23.72
CA GLY A 66 -5.34 7.59 -24.47
C GLY A 66 -5.21 9.11 -24.59
N ASP A 67 -6.16 9.73 -25.27
CA ASP A 67 -6.16 11.17 -25.58
C ASP A 67 -6.96 12.00 -24.57
N CYS A 68 -7.67 11.36 -23.65
CA CYS A 68 -8.58 12.00 -22.71
C CYS A 68 -8.19 11.74 -21.25
N VAL A 69 -7.90 12.80 -20.50
CA VAL A 69 -7.60 12.73 -19.07
C VAL A 69 -8.88 12.67 -18.22
N PHE A 70 -9.91 13.45 -18.60
CA PHE A 70 -11.24 13.38 -18.00
C PHE A 70 -12.27 12.95 -19.03
N GLY A 71 -13.04 11.90 -18.73
CA GLY A 71 -14.31 11.62 -19.38
C GLY A 71 -15.46 12.22 -18.59
N GLU A 72 -16.44 12.80 -19.27
CA GLU A 72 -17.77 12.88 -18.68
C GLU A 72 -18.26 11.44 -18.55
N ALA A 73 -18.73 11.08 -17.36
CA ALA A 73 -19.34 9.78 -17.19
C ALA A 73 -20.55 9.70 -18.11
N ILE A 74 -20.41 9.00 -19.25
CA ILE A 74 -21.57 8.32 -19.84
C ILE A 74 -21.86 7.15 -18.90
N VAL A 75 -22.20 7.51 -17.67
CA VAL A 75 -22.58 6.53 -16.68
C VAL A 75 -24.05 6.26 -16.91
N LYS A 76 -24.39 5.00 -17.02
CA LYS A 76 -25.76 4.49 -16.87
C LYS A 76 -26.38 4.82 -15.49
N TRP A 77 -25.81 5.74 -14.75
CA TRP A 77 -26.21 6.24 -13.43
C TRP A 77 -26.72 7.68 -13.58
N GLU A 78 -27.87 7.85 -14.18
CA GLU A 78 -28.45 9.07 -14.74
C GLU A 78 -28.68 10.25 -13.77
N LYS A 79 -28.14 10.32 -12.58
CA LYS A 79 -28.56 11.33 -11.59
C LYS A 79 -27.49 12.22 -10.95
N PHE A 80 -26.17 11.99 -11.12
CA PHE A 80 -25.21 12.75 -10.33
C PHE A 80 -23.92 13.08 -11.10
N ILE A 81 -23.90 14.25 -11.76
CA ILE A 81 -22.68 14.89 -12.30
C ILE A 81 -22.09 15.75 -11.18
N THR A 82 -21.25 15.18 -10.35
CA THR A 82 -20.49 15.86 -9.30
C THR A 82 -19.02 15.47 -9.43
N ALA A 83 -18.13 16.02 -8.61
CA ALA A 83 -16.72 15.55 -8.55
C ALA A 83 -16.60 14.02 -8.35
N ARG A 84 -17.65 13.39 -7.83
CA ARG A 84 -17.84 11.95 -7.71
C ARG A 84 -17.82 11.20 -9.05
N ASP A 85 -18.39 11.78 -10.09
CA ASP A 85 -18.66 11.11 -11.37
C ASP A 85 -17.55 11.35 -12.39
N THR A 86 -16.44 11.96 -11.98
CA THR A 86 -15.28 12.17 -12.85
C THR A 86 -14.62 10.83 -13.15
N ILE A 87 -14.62 10.45 -14.43
CA ILE A 87 -13.88 9.28 -14.92
C ILE A 87 -12.50 9.76 -15.38
N TRP A 88 -11.48 9.35 -14.66
CA TRP A 88 -10.10 9.61 -15.00
C TRP A 88 -9.62 8.65 -16.10
N PHE A 89 -8.91 9.17 -17.10
CA PHE A 89 -8.27 8.39 -18.17
C PHE A 89 -9.19 7.30 -18.76
N PRO A 90 -10.36 7.68 -19.33
CA PRO A 90 -11.41 6.72 -19.72
C PRO A 90 -10.98 5.73 -20.80
N GLN A 91 -9.94 6.05 -21.57
CA GLN A 91 -9.41 5.22 -22.67
C GLN A 91 -8.16 4.45 -22.26
N ALA A 92 -7.59 4.76 -21.09
CA ALA A 92 -6.30 4.21 -20.72
C ALA A 92 -6.40 2.73 -20.38
N GLN A 93 -5.35 2.01 -20.75
CA GLN A 93 -5.17 0.58 -20.47
C GLN A 93 -3.76 0.35 -19.91
N LEU A 94 -3.69 -0.29 -18.76
CA LEU A 94 -2.44 -0.58 -18.06
C LEU A 94 -2.59 -1.83 -17.22
N ASN A 95 -1.46 -2.35 -16.73
CA ASN A 95 -1.47 -3.48 -15.82
C ASN A 95 -0.68 -3.12 -14.55
N TYR A 96 -1.22 -3.47 -13.38
CA TYR A 96 -0.58 -3.16 -12.10
C TYR A 96 0.77 -3.86 -11.95
N ALA A 97 0.81 -5.18 -12.14
CA ALA A 97 2.05 -5.95 -12.00
C ALA A 97 3.11 -5.56 -13.04
N GLU A 98 2.71 -5.17 -14.28
CA GLU A 98 3.63 -4.68 -15.31
C GLU A 98 4.41 -3.46 -14.83
N ASN A 99 3.73 -2.52 -14.18
CA ASN A 99 4.36 -1.32 -13.63
C ASN A 99 5.28 -1.66 -12.44
N LEU A 100 4.87 -2.57 -11.56
CA LEU A 100 5.63 -2.91 -10.37
C LEU A 100 6.87 -3.76 -10.66
N LEU A 101 6.87 -4.54 -11.73
CA LEU A 101 7.97 -5.42 -12.08
C LEU A 101 8.91 -4.83 -13.16
N SER A 102 8.65 -3.60 -13.61
CA SER A 102 9.41 -2.97 -14.69
C SER A 102 10.90 -2.81 -14.39
N TYR A 103 11.25 -2.57 -13.12
CA TYR A 103 12.63 -2.37 -12.69
C TYR A 103 13.50 -3.64 -12.85
N ALA A 104 12.88 -4.83 -12.91
CA ALA A 104 13.58 -6.09 -13.17
C ALA A 104 14.39 -6.10 -14.48
N PHE A 105 13.99 -5.31 -15.47
CA PHE A 105 14.72 -5.19 -16.73
C PHE A 105 16.02 -4.38 -16.62
N GLN A 106 16.12 -3.53 -15.59
CA GLN A 106 17.28 -2.67 -15.37
C GLN A 106 18.29 -3.34 -14.45
N GLU A 107 17.81 -3.91 -13.33
CA GLU A 107 18.64 -4.45 -12.24
C GLU A 107 18.17 -5.83 -11.77
N PRO A 108 18.20 -6.87 -12.65
CA PRO A 108 17.62 -8.18 -12.37
C PRO A 108 18.22 -8.90 -11.16
N ASP A 109 19.52 -8.65 -10.90
CA ASP A 109 20.29 -9.35 -9.86
C ASP A 109 20.22 -8.65 -8.49
N THR A 110 19.67 -7.43 -8.42
CA THR A 110 19.51 -6.73 -7.14
C THR A 110 18.29 -7.24 -6.36
N VAL A 111 18.27 -7.01 -5.05
CA VAL A 111 17.22 -7.52 -4.16
C VAL A 111 15.95 -6.69 -4.33
N ALA A 112 14.83 -7.36 -4.65
CA ALA A 112 13.49 -6.79 -4.71
C ALA A 112 12.73 -6.98 -3.38
N LEU A 113 12.84 -8.15 -2.76
CA LEU A 113 12.18 -8.48 -1.50
C LEU A 113 13.20 -8.91 -0.45
N TRP A 114 13.09 -8.37 0.75
CA TRP A 114 13.85 -8.76 1.93
C TRP A 114 12.87 -9.05 3.09
N PHE A 115 12.78 -10.28 3.45
CA PHE A 115 11.86 -10.80 4.46
C PHE A 115 12.59 -11.33 5.68
N LYS A 116 12.03 -11.10 6.87
CA LYS A 116 12.41 -11.75 8.11
C LYS A 116 11.16 -12.07 8.93
N ASN A 117 11.15 -13.20 9.62
CA ASN A 117 10.08 -13.51 10.55
C ASN A 117 10.56 -13.50 11.99
N GLU A 118 9.62 -13.60 12.94
CA GLU A 118 9.90 -13.56 14.37
C GLU A 118 10.75 -14.74 14.88
N ASN A 119 10.87 -15.83 14.12
CA ASN A 119 11.75 -16.96 14.42
C ASN A 119 13.17 -16.77 13.88
N GLY A 120 13.48 -15.59 13.32
CA GLY A 120 14.79 -15.27 12.75
C GLY A 120 15.06 -15.86 11.37
N GLN A 121 14.06 -16.46 10.72
CA GLN A 121 14.19 -16.90 9.33
C GLN A 121 14.21 -15.69 8.41
N THR A 122 15.19 -15.65 7.51
CA THR A 122 15.32 -14.60 6.49
C THR A 122 15.16 -15.19 5.08
N LYS A 123 14.57 -14.43 4.19
CA LYS A 123 14.46 -14.77 2.78
C LYS A 123 14.60 -13.52 1.93
N THR A 124 15.42 -13.61 0.90
CA THR A 124 15.53 -12.55 -0.12
C THR A 124 15.16 -13.10 -1.47
N LEU A 125 14.53 -12.27 -2.30
CA LEU A 125 14.35 -12.53 -3.73
C LEU A 125 14.96 -11.38 -4.51
N THR A 126 15.76 -11.70 -5.53
CA THR A 126 16.17 -10.71 -6.53
C THR A 126 14.98 -10.34 -7.42
N TRP A 127 15.11 -9.26 -8.21
CA TRP A 127 14.09 -8.89 -9.18
C TRP A 127 13.83 -10.01 -10.19
N GLN A 128 14.88 -10.69 -10.65
CA GLN A 128 14.72 -11.84 -11.56
C GLN A 128 13.96 -12.98 -10.87
N GLN A 129 14.32 -13.34 -9.64
CA GLN A 129 13.66 -14.41 -8.89
C GLN A 129 12.19 -14.08 -8.60
N LEU A 130 11.88 -12.80 -8.29
CA LEU A 130 10.51 -12.35 -8.12
C LEU A 130 9.70 -12.54 -9.41
N CYS A 131 10.23 -12.08 -10.56
CA CYS A 131 9.61 -12.28 -11.87
C CYS A 131 9.42 -13.77 -12.21
N ASP A 132 10.42 -14.60 -11.93
CA ASP A 132 10.34 -16.03 -12.16
C ASP A 132 9.20 -16.66 -11.36
N HIS A 133 9.12 -16.38 -10.06
CA HIS A 133 8.05 -16.89 -9.20
C HIS A 133 6.66 -16.38 -9.65
N VAL A 134 6.53 -15.10 -9.98
CA VAL A 134 5.29 -14.54 -10.53
C VAL A 134 4.88 -15.25 -11.82
N SER A 135 5.84 -15.51 -12.73
CA SER A 135 5.60 -16.25 -13.98
C SER A 135 5.10 -17.68 -13.72
N LEU A 136 5.69 -18.39 -12.75
CA LEU A 136 5.29 -19.77 -12.43
C LEU A 136 3.87 -19.81 -11.85
N VAL A 137 3.55 -18.92 -10.92
CA VAL A 137 2.22 -18.82 -10.30
C VAL A 137 1.18 -18.34 -11.32
N GLN A 138 1.53 -17.40 -12.21
CA GLN A 138 0.65 -16.97 -13.31
C GLN A 138 0.26 -18.15 -14.22
N GLN A 139 1.23 -19.02 -14.56
CA GLN A 139 0.97 -20.20 -15.40
C GLN A 139 -0.02 -21.15 -14.71
N TRP A 140 0.14 -21.39 -13.41
CA TRP A 140 -0.79 -22.19 -12.62
C TRP A 140 -2.19 -21.57 -12.56
N LEU A 141 -2.29 -20.26 -12.30
CA LEU A 141 -3.58 -19.53 -12.29
C LEU A 141 -4.28 -19.64 -13.65
N THR A 142 -3.56 -19.44 -14.74
CA THR A 142 -4.08 -19.58 -16.12
C THR A 142 -4.60 -20.99 -16.39
N GLN A 143 -3.86 -22.03 -15.97
CA GLN A 143 -4.28 -23.42 -16.12
C GLN A 143 -5.54 -23.74 -15.31
N ASN A 144 -5.76 -23.05 -14.18
CA ASN A 144 -6.97 -23.16 -13.38
C ASN A 144 -8.07 -22.19 -13.85
N GLY A 145 -7.91 -21.63 -15.06
CA GLY A 145 -8.92 -20.84 -15.74
C GLY A 145 -9.13 -19.45 -15.16
N VAL A 146 -8.15 -18.88 -14.42
CA VAL A 146 -8.23 -17.48 -13.95
C VAL A 146 -8.08 -16.55 -15.12
N GLU A 147 -9.04 -15.64 -15.27
CA GLU A 147 -9.12 -14.67 -16.36
C GLU A 147 -9.34 -13.26 -15.78
N ARG A 148 -9.26 -12.25 -16.64
CA ARG A 148 -9.55 -10.86 -16.31
C ARG A 148 -10.89 -10.73 -15.58
N GLY A 149 -10.88 -10.02 -14.45
CA GLY A 149 -12.07 -9.74 -13.64
C GLY A 149 -12.46 -10.86 -12.67
N ASP A 150 -11.84 -12.04 -12.73
CA ASP A 150 -12.01 -13.06 -11.71
C ASP A 150 -11.45 -12.59 -10.37
N VAL A 151 -12.07 -13.00 -9.27
CA VAL A 151 -11.57 -12.71 -7.93
C VAL A 151 -10.72 -13.85 -7.41
N VAL A 152 -9.56 -13.52 -6.90
CA VAL A 152 -8.66 -14.43 -6.17
C VAL A 152 -8.43 -13.88 -4.77
N VAL A 153 -8.53 -14.75 -3.75
CA VAL A 153 -8.39 -14.32 -2.37
C VAL A 153 -7.20 -14.96 -1.68
N GLY A 154 -6.59 -14.22 -0.75
CA GLY A 154 -5.52 -14.68 0.12
C GLY A 154 -5.93 -14.67 1.60
N TYR A 155 -5.79 -15.80 2.29
CA TYR A 155 -5.83 -15.88 3.75
C TYR A 155 -4.42 -16.21 4.23
N LEU A 156 -3.58 -15.17 4.28
CA LEU A 156 -2.12 -15.27 4.29
C LEU A 156 -1.49 -14.27 5.26
N PRO A 157 -0.41 -14.66 5.96
CA PRO A 157 0.47 -13.71 6.64
C PRO A 157 1.28 -12.88 5.63
N HIS A 158 2.00 -11.85 6.12
CA HIS A 158 2.81 -10.98 5.26
C HIS A 158 4.16 -11.63 4.94
N ILE A 159 4.15 -12.52 3.96
CA ILE A 159 5.29 -13.32 3.49
C ILE A 159 5.57 -13.07 2.00
N PRO A 160 6.76 -13.42 1.48
CA PRO A 160 7.11 -13.22 0.06
C PRO A 160 6.11 -13.86 -0.91
N GLU A 161 5.56 -15.00 -0.55
CA GLU A 161 4.55 -15.73 -1.33
C GLU A 161 3.27 -14.92 -1.51
N THR A 162 2.89 -14.10 -0.51
CA THR A 162 1.73 -13.19 -0.62
C THR A 162 1.95 -12.13 -1.69
N ILE A 163 3.14 -11.54 -1.75
CA ILE A 163 3.50 -10.54 -2.78
C ILE A 163 3.54 -11.20 -4.16
N VAL A 164 4.13 -12.40 -4.27
CA VAL A 164 4.17 -13.15 -5.54
C VAL A 164 2.76 -13.48 -6.02
N ALA A 165 1.86 -13.97 -5.14
CA ALA A 165 0.47 -14.30 -5.48
C ALA A 165 -0.29 -13.05 -5.95
N LEU A 166 -0.19 -11.93 -5.22
CA LEU A 166 -0.81 -10.64 -5.58
C LEU A 166 -0.36 -10.19 -6.98
N LEU A 167 0.95 -10.22 -7.26
CA LEU A 167 1.49 -9.82 -8.55
C LEU A 167 1.09 -10.78 -9.67
N ALA A 168 1.06 -12.09 -9.43
CA ALA A 168 0.62 -13.07 -10.41
C ALA A 168 -0.86 -12.91 -10.75
N VAL A 169 -1.72 -12.68 -9.77
CA VAL A 169 -3.16 -12.42 -9.96
C VAL A 169 -3.38 -11.15 -10.77
N THR A 170 -2.77 -10.04 -10.34
CA THR A 170 -2.95 -8.74 -10.99
C THR A 170 -2.31 -8.66 -12.37
N SER A 171 -1.30 -9.49 -12.66
CA SER A 171 -0.73 -9.62 -14.02
C SER A 171 -1.77 -10.13 -15.04
N LEU A 172 -2.72 -10.97 -14.60
CA LEU A 172 -3.82 -11.48 -15.42
C LEU A 172 -5.02 -10.52 -15.51
N GLY A 173 -4.93 -9.31 -14.92
CA GLY A 173 -6.08 -8.41 -14.81
C GLY A 173 -7.19 -8.95 -13.90
N ALA A 174 -6.88 -9.92 -13.06
CA ALA A 174 -7.75 -10.45 -12.01
C ALA A 174 -7.68 -9.59 -10.75
N ILE A 175 -8.70 -9.71 -9.91
CA ILE A 175 -8.92 -8.88 -8.73
C ILE A 175 -8.38 -9.60 -7.49
N TRP A 176 -7.53 -8.92 -6.71
CA TRP A 176 -7.01 -9.44 -5.45
C TRP A 176 -7.85 -8.98 -4.26
N SER A 177 -8.00 -9.85 -3.26
CA SER A 177 -8.47 -9.48 -1.93
C SER A 177 -7.80 -10.35 -0.89
N SER A 178 -7.36 -9.78 0.23
CA SER A 178 -6.66 -10.55 1.26
C SER A 178 -7.08 -10.20 2.67
N LEU A 179 -6.94 -11.19 3.55
CA LEU A 179 -7.08 -11.10 5.00
C LEU A 179 -5.92 -11.84 5.65
N ALA A 180 -5.45 -11.32 6.76
CA ALA A 180 -4.39 -11.91 7.55
C ALA A 180 -4.99 -12.83 8.63
N PRO A 181 -4.56 -14.08 8.75
CA PRO A 181 -5.09 -15.00 9.74
C PRO A 181 -4.78 -14.61 11.19
N GLU A 182 -3.75 -13.79 11.40
CA GLU A 182 -3.35 -13.29 12.72
C GLU A 182 -4.28 -12.23 13.30
N ASP A 183 -5.06 -11.54 12.47
CA ASP A 183 -5.97 -10.46 12.88
C ASP A 183 -7.42 -10.68 12.46
N THR A 184 -7.71 -11.73 11.69
CA THR A 184 -9.05 -12.03 11.17
C THR A 184 -9.48 -13.45 11.54
N ASP A 185 -10.51 -13.58 12.34
CA ASP A 185 -11.09 -14.88 12.66
C ASP A 185 -11.79 -15.50 11.46
N ILE A 186 -11.98 -16.85 11.52
CA ILE A 186 -12.51 -17.62 10.40
C ILE A 186 -13.95 -17.24 10.00
N GLN A 187 -14.81 -16.86 10.95
CA GLN A 187 -16.19 -16.48 10.65
C GLN A 187 -16.22 -15.16 9.90
N THR A 188 -15.38 -14.22 10.32
CA THR A 188 -15.17 -12.94 9.63
C THR A 188 -14.61 -13.16 8.23
N ALA A 189 -13.59 -14.02 8.07
CA ALA A 189 -13.02 -14.34 6.76
C ALA A 189 -14.06 -14.95 5.80
N MET A 190 -14.88 -15.90 6.27
CA MET A 190 -15.98 -16.46 5.49
C MET A 190 -16.97 -15.38 5.04
N ALA A 191 -17.42 -14.53 5.96
CA ALA A 191 -18.39 -13.47 5.68
C ALA A 191 -17.81 -12.40 4.71
N CYS A 192 -16.51 -12.18 4.75
CA CYS A 192 -15.81 -11.26 3.85
C CYS A 192 -15.66 -11.85 2.44
N PHE A 193 -15.19 -13.08 2.30
CA PHE A 193 -14.86 -13.67 1.02
C PHE A 193 -16.05 -14.23 0.25
N GLN A 194 -17.06 -14.80 0.94
CA GLN A 194 -18.20 -15.41 0.26
C GLN A 194 -18.90 -14.50 -0.78
N PRO A 195 -19.17 -13.21 -0.50
CA PRO A 195 -19.82 -12.34 -1.48
C PRO A 195 -18.95 -11.99 -2.69
N LEU A 196 -17.63 -12.20 -2.58
CA LEU A 196 -16.71 -11.99 -3.69
C LEU A 196 -16.75 -13.14 -4.72
N GLN A 197 -17.29 -14.30 -4.34
CA GLN A 197 -17.32 -15.51 -5.17
C GLN A 197 -15.94 -15.84 -5.76
N PRO A 198 -14.90 -15.98 -4.91
CA PRO A 198 -13.53 -16.16 -5.39
C PRO A 198 -13.37 -17.47 -6.17
N LYS A 199 -12.54 -17.44 -7.20
CA LYS A 199 -12.20 -18.59 -8.04
C LYS A 199 -11.04 -19.40 -7.47
N ILE A 200 -10.09 -18.73 -6.83
CA ILE A 200 -8.91 -19.33 -6.18
C ILE A 200 -8.77 -18.78 -4.75
N LEU A 201 -8.37 -19.65 -3.85
CA LEU A 201 -7.93 -19.31 -2.50
C LEU A 201 -6.45 -19.67 -2.35
N PHE A 202 -5.63 -18.68 -1.95
CA PHE A 202 -4.31 -18.91 -1.38
C PHE A 202 -4.42 -18.88 0.15
N CYS A 203 -3.81 -19.85 0.84
CA CYS A 203 -3.75 -19.87 2.29
C CYS A 203 -2.40 -20.41 2.77
N SER A 204 -2.05 -20.18 4.04
CA SER A 204 -0.89 -20.79 4.69
C SER A 204 -1.33 -21.89 5.64
N ASN A 205 -0.45 -22.86 5.91
CA ASN A 205 -0.71 -23.89 6.94
C ASN A 205 -0.69 -23.32 8.37
N GLY A 206 -0.31 -22.03 8.53
CA GLY A 206 -0.31 -21.33 9.79
C GLY A 206 0.51 -20.04 9.77
N TYR A 207 0.68 -19.46 10.93
CA TYR A 207 1.49 -18.25 11.16
C TYR A 207 2.16 -18.28 12.54
N ASN A 208 3.14 -17.40 12.75
CA ASN A 208 3.78 -17.23 14.05
C ASN A 208 3.27 -15.96 14.72
N ARG A 209 3.03 -16.01 16.03
CA ARG A 209 2.66 -14.83 16.82
C ARG A 209 3.24 -14.90 18.22
N ALA A 210 4.14 -13.98 18.53
CA ALA A 210 4.81 -13.87 19.84
C ALA A 210 5.40 -15.20 20.33
N GLY A 211 6.16 -15.90 19.46
CA GLY A 211 6.81 -17.16 19.75
C GLY A 211 5.91 -18.40 19.67
N THR A 212 4.65 -18.23 19.32
CA THR A 212 3.71 -19.35 19.21
C THR A 212 3.37 -19.61 17.74
N ALA A 213 3.60 -20.85 17.29
CA ALA A 213 3.15 -21.31 15.99
C ALA A 213 1.64 -21.67 16.06
N ILE A 214 0.84 -21.02 15.22
CA ILE A 214 -0.61 -21.20 15.18
C ILE A 214 -0.97 -21.88 13.87
N ASN A 215 -1.55 -23.09 13.95
CA ASN A 215 -2.02 -23.85 12.79
C ASN A 215 -3.35 -23.29 12.28
N THR A 216 -3.50 -23.15 10.96
CA THR A 216 -4.72 -22.68 10.31
C THR A 216 -5.40 -23.72 9.42
N GLU A 217 -4.89 -24.95 9.34
CA GLU A 217 -5.40 -25.97 8.40
C GLU A 217 -6.89 -26.27 8.59
N GLU A 218 -7.37 -26.40 9.84
CA GLU A 218 -8.80 -26.59 10.10
C GLU A 218 -9.65 -25.40 9.62
N ASN A 219 -9.12 -24.17 9.79
CA ASN A 219 -9.79 -22.97 9.31
C ASN A 219 -9.78 -22.89 7.79
N ASN A 220 -8.67 -23.27 7.15
CA ASN A 220 -8.56 -23.33 5.70
C ASN A 220 -9.58 -24.31 5.10
N LEU A 221 -9.76 -25.48 5.71
CA LEU A 221 -10.80 -26.42 5.28
C LEU A 221 -12.20 -25.85 5.39
N LYS A 222 -12.50 -25.15 6.51
CA LYS A 222 -13.79 -24.45 6.65
C LYS A 222 -14.01 -23.40 5.57
N LEU A 223 -12.96 -22.67 5.17
CA LEU A 223 -13.02 -21.72 4.05
C LEU A 223 -13.34 -22.46 2.73
N VAL A 224 -12.63 -23.54 2.45
CA VAL A 224 -12.85 -24.33 1.22
C VAL A 224 -14.29 -24.87 1.16
N ASP A 225 -14.78 -25.45 2.25
CA ASP A 225 -16.15 -25.97 2.32
C ASP A 225 -17.21 -24.87 2.16
N HIS A 226 -16.92 -23.68 2.67
CA HIS A 226 -17.86 -22.54 2.64
C HIS A 226 -17.88 -21.82 1.30
N LEU A 227 -16.72 -21.67 0.65
CA LEU A 227 -16.55 -20.92 -0.59
C LEU A 227 -16.79 -21.80 -1.81
N THR A 228 -18.05 -22.08 -2.12
CA THR A 228 -18.46 -23.02 -3.17
C THR A 228 -18.10 -22.59 -4.61
N SER A 229 -17.62 -21.36 -4.79
CA SER A 229 -17.17 -20.83 -6.08
C SER A 229 -15.72 -21.22 -6.43
N LEU A 230 -14.96 -21.76 -5.47
CA LEU A 230 -13.56 -22.13 -5.69
C LEU A 230 -13.41 -23.22 -6.75
N SER A 231 -12.57 -22.98 -7.73
CA SER A 231 -12.13 -23.99 -8.70
C SER A 231 -10.89 -24.74 -8.22
N ASN A 232 -10.01 -24.06 -7.46
CA ASN A 232 -8.84 -24.66 -6.85
C ASN A 232 -8.38 -23.83 -5.63
N THR A 233 -7.49 -24.42 -4.83
CA THR A 233 -6.89 -23.84 -3.64
C THR A 233 -5.39 -24.11 -3.62
N CYS A 234 -4.61 -23.17 -3.10
CA CYS A 234 -3.17 -23.33 -2.93
C CYS A 234 -2.79 -23.09 -1.47
N GLN A 235 -2.09 -24.06 -0.86
CA GLN A 235 -1.54 -23.92 0.47
C GLN A 235 -0.04 -23.69 0.43
N ILE A 236 0.40 -22.73 1.21
CA ILE A 236 1.82 -22.41 1.45
C ILE A 236 2.25 -23.05 2.77
N GLU A 237 3.26 -23.89 2.70
CA GLU A 237 3.88 -24.51 3.87
C GLU A 237 4.81 -23.51 4.57
N TYR A 238 4.25 -22.65 5.41
CA TYR A 238 5.00 -21.63 6.14
C TYR A 238 5.55 -22.13 7.46
N LEU A 239 4.76 -22.89 8.23
CA LEU A 239 5.20 -23.54 9.47
C LEU A 239 5.87 -24.88 9.15
N GLN A 240 7.16 -25.00 9.50
CA GLN A 240 7.96 -26.22 9.26
C GLN A 240 7.96 -27.16 10.47
N THR A 241 6.85 -27.33 11.16
CA THR A 241 6.79 -28.22 12.32
C THR A 241 6.20 -29.58 11.93
N PRO A 242 6.82 -30.72 12.33
CA PRO A 242 6.32 -32.06 12.03
C PRO A 242 4.90 -32.36 12.52
N GLN A 243 4.38 -31.55 13.45
CA GLN A 243 3.04 -31.65 14.01
C GLN A 243 1.94 -31.22 13.04
N PHE A 244 2.31 -30.55 11.97
CA PHE A 244 1.41 -29.92 11.00
C PHE A 244 1.56 -30.51 9.59
N SER A 245 2.05 -31.76 9.47
CA SER A 245 2.03 -32.46 8.19
C SER A 245 0.58 -32.75 7.81
N SER A 246 0.13 -32.15 6.71
CA SER A 246 -1.25 -32.20 6.28
C SER A 246 -1.69 -33.62 5.91
N ASN A 247 -2.74 -34.12 6.57
CA ASN A 247 -3.50 -35.28 6.11
C ASN A 247 -4.43 -34.93 4.92
N TYR A 248 -4.31 -33.71 4.32
CA TYR A 248 -5.24 -33.09 3.37
C TYR A 248 -4.62 -32.85 2.00
N VAL A 249 -3.67 -33.68 1.60
CA VAL A 249 -2.89 -33.58 0.36
C VAL A 249 -3.75 -33.43 -0.90
N ASP A 250 -4.97 -33.98 -0.89
CA ASP A 250 -5.85 -33.93 -2.07
C ASP A 250 -6.72 -32.66 -2.16
N THR A 251 -6.78 -31.84 -1.10
CA THR A 251 -7.64 -30.64 -1.06
C THR A 251 -6.90 -29.38 -1.54
N PHE A 252 -5.59 -29.33 -1.32
CA PHE A 252 -4.77 -28.15 -1.61
C PHE A 252 -3.68 -28.48 -2.62
N SER A 253 -3.50 -27.61 -3.62
CA SER A 253 -2.28 -27.59 -4.41
C SER A 253 -1.13 -27.06 -3.54
N ASP A 254 -0.02 -27.77 -3.53
CA ASP A 254 1.17 -27.34 -2.78
C ASP A 254 1.93 -26.25 -3.54
N TRP A 255 2.31 -25.17 -2.85
CA TRP A 255 3.03 -24.04 -3.45
C TRP A 255 4.36 -24.44 -4.07
N GLN A 256 5.17 -25.29 -3.40
CA GLN A 256 6.45 -25.71 -3.92
C GLN A 256 6.29 -26.62 -5.15
N ALA A 257 5.26 -27.47 -5.13
CA ALA A 257 4.91 -28.28 -6.30
C ALA A 257 4.48 -27.42 -7.49
N ILE A 258 3.75 -26.31 -7.25
CA ILE A 258 3.41 -25.32 -8.31
C ILE A 258 4.70 -24.76 -8.90
N LEU A 259 5.62 -24.24 -8.08
CA LEU A 259 6.87 -23.66 -8.53
C LEU A 259 7.74 -24.68 -9.30
N ALA A 260 7.70 -25.95 -8.92
CA ALA A 260 8.45 -27.03 -9.60
C ALA A 260 7.78 -27.54 -10.89
N SER A 261 6.50 -27.26 -11.10
CA SER A 261 5.73 -27.82 -12.24
C SER A 261 5.87 -27.02 -13.53
N TYR A 262 6.37 -25.80 -13.46
CA TYR A 262 6.48 -24.90 -14.61
C TYR A 262 7.93 -24.43 -14.81
N ILE A 263 8.18 -23.86 -15.99
CA ILE A 263 9.46 -23.21 -16.31
C ILE A 263 9.19 -21.70 -16.40
N PRO A 264 10.03 -20.85 -15.75
CA PRO A 264 9.89 -19.41 -15.86
C PRO A 264 9.93 -18.95 -17.33
N ARG A 265 9.03 -18.05 -17.68
CA ARG A 265 8.93 -17.42 -19.00
C ARG A 265 8.52 -15.96 -18.83
N GLY A 266 8.53 -15.17 -19.92
CA GLY A 266 8.01 -13.80 -19.88
C GLY A 266 6.59 -13.78 -19.32
N ILE A 267 6.35 -12.89 -18.35
CA ILE A 267 5.03 -12.67 -17.77
C ILE A 267 4.13 -12.08 -18.85
N ASN A 268 2.93 -12.62 -18.98
CA ASN A 268 1.91 -12.05 -19.85
C ASN A 268 1.07 -11.04 -19.06
N TYR A 269 1.17 -9.76 -19.41
CA TYR A 269 0.43 -8.70 -18.71
C TYR A 269 -0.86 -8.40 -19.45
N GLU A 270 -1.99 -8.77 -18.84
CA GLU A 270 -3.33 -8.39 -19.32
C GLU A 270 -3.60 -6.93 -18.92
N ARG A 271 -3.50 -6.01 -19.87
CA ARG A 271 -3.82 -4.60 -19.65
C ARG A 271 -5.33 -4.43 -19.59
N VAL A 272 -5.78 -3.81 -18.51
CA VAL A 272 -7.18 -3.54 -18.20
C VAL A 272 -7.45 -2.04 -18.22
N GLY A 273 -8.71 -1.63 -18.18
CA GLY A 273 -9.07 -0.21 -18.12
C GLY A 273 -8.54 0.45 -16.85
N PHE A 274 -8.19 1.72 -16.94
CA PHE A 274 -7.74 2.55 -15.81
C PHE A 274 -8.68 2.45 -14.59
N ASN A 275 -9.98 2.39 -14.86
CA ASN A 275 -11.03 2.35 -13.87
C ASN A 275 -11.54 0.92 -13.56
N ASP A 276 -10.86 -0.11 -14.04
CA ASP A 276 -11.22 -1.49 -13.69
C ASP A 276 -10.79 -1.82 -12.24
N PRO A 277 -11.49 -2.76 -11.56
CA PRO A 277 -11.15 -3.18 -10.21
C PRO A 277 -9.75 -3.81 -10.14
N LEU A 278 -8.98 -3.46 -9.11
CA LEU A 278 -7.69 -4.04 -8.76
C LEU A 278 -7.77 -4.88 -7.49
N PHE A 279 -8.31 -4.26 -6.44
CA PHE A 279 -8.26 -4.77 -5.08
C PHE A 279 -9.58 -4.53 -4.37
N VAL A 280 -10.03 -5.52 -3.58
CA VAL A 280 -11.20 -5.37 -2.70
C VAL A 280 -10.72 -5.38 -1.24
N HIS A 281 -10.84 -4.23 -0.60
CA HIS A 281 -10.52 -4.05 0.81
C HIS A 281 -11.76 -4.28 1.69
N HIS A 282 -11.57 -5.03 2.77
CA HIS A 282 -12.61 -5.29 3.76
C HIS A 282 -12.52 -4.28 4.89
N HIS A 283 -13.53 -3.46 5.04
CA HIS A 283 -13.58 -2.42 6.05
C HIS A 283 -14.79 -2.58 6.96
N GLN A 284 -14.58 -2.55 8.28
CA GLN A 284 -15.68 -2.55 9.25
C GLN A 284 -16.03 -1.11 9.61
N GLN A 285 -17.22 -0.69 9.20
CA GLN A 285 -17.75 0.62 9.58
C GLN A 285 -18.04 0.70 11.10
N PRO A 286 -18.10 1.90 11.72
CA PRO A 286 -18.45 2.06 13.14
C PRO A 286 -19.81 1.48 13.51
N SER A 287 -20.71 1.38 12.55
CA SER A 287 -22.01 0.69 12.69
C SER A 287 -21.89 -0.83 12.90
N GLY A 288 -20.68 -1.40 12.78
CA GLY A 288 -20.44 -2.84 12.75
C GLY A 288 -20.71 -3.49 11.39
N LYS A 289 -21.15 -2.72 10.38
CA LYS A 289 -21.36 -3.23 9.02
C LYS A 289 -20.03 -3.42 8.32
N ASN A 290 -19.78 -4.62 7.80
CA ASN A 290 -18.64 -4.88 6.92
C ASN A 290 -18.98 -4.39 5.50
N VAL A 291 -18.15 -3.49 4.95
CA VAL A 291 -18.20 -3.03 3.57
C VAL A 291 -16.97 -3.53 2.82
N ARG A 292 -17.08 -3.64 1.52
CA ARG A 292 -16.00 -4.10 0.63
C ARG A 292 -15.72 -3.00 -0.36
N ILE A 293 -14.66 -2.25 -0.09
CA ILE A 293 -14.25 -1.08 -0.88
C ILE A 293 -13.47 -1.57 -2.09
N VAL A 294 -13.88 -1.14 -3.27
CA VAL A 294 -13.25 -1.55 -4.53
C VAL A 294 -12.29 -0.47 -5.01
N HIS A 295 -11.01 -0.77 -5.00
CA HIS A 295 -9.96 0.12 -5.52
C HIS A 295 -9.69 -0.17 -7.00
N ARG A 296 -9.40 0.88 -7.77
CA ARG A 296 -9.17 0.82 -9.22
C ARG A 296 -7.69 0.73 -9.57
N VAL A 297 -7.38 0.12 -10.73
CA VAL A 297 -6.00 -0.13 -11.16
C VAL A 297 -5.22 1.18 -11.33
N GLY A 298 -5.67 2.04 -12.22
CA GLY A 298 -4.88 3.21 -12.62
C GLY A 298 -4.79 4.26 -11.53
N GLY A 299 -5.89 4.50 -10.81
CA GLY A 299 -5.90 5.46 -9.69
C GLY A 299 -4.94 5.04 -8.57
N THR A 300 -4.88 3.75 -8.25
CA THR A 300 -3.94 3.20 -7.26
C THR A 300 -2.49 3.42 -7.72
N ILE A 301 -2.15 3.07 -8.97
CA ILE A 301 -0.79 3.25 -9.51
C ILE A 301 -0.37 4.73 -9.45
N LEU A 302 -1.19 5.63 -10.01
CA LEU A 302 -0.83 7.05 -10.07
C LEU A 302 -0.67 7.68 -8.69
N ASN A 303 -1.60 7.37 -7.77
CA ASN A 303 -1.53 7.93 -6.42
C ASN A 303 -0.32 7.39 -5.65
N HIS A 304 -0.06 6.08 -5.72
CA HIS A 304 1.07 5.48 -5.03
C HIS A 304 2.41 5.98 -5.58
N LEU A 305 2.56 6.09 -6.90
CA LEU A 305 3.77 6.67 -7.50
C LEU A 305 3.98 8.13 -7.07
N LYS A 306 2.92 8.95 -7.09
CA LYS A 306 2.96 10.32 -6.58
C LYS A 306 3.41 10.38 -5.12
N GLU A 307 2.84 9.54 -4.25
CA GLU A 307 3.20 9.52 -2.83
C GLU A 307 4.63 8.99 -2.63
N HIS A 308 4.98 7.88 -3.25
CA HIS A 308 6.30 7.27 -3.10
C HIS A 308 7.42 8.17 -3.62
N GLN A 309 7.29 8.69 -4.86
CA GLN A 309 8.37 9.46 -5.46
C GLN A 309 8.40 10.89 -4.95
N LEU A 310 7.25 11.59 -4.91
CA LEU A 310 7.27 13.03 -4.61
C LEU A 310 7.17 13.34 -3.11
N HIS A 311 6.40 12.56 -2.35
CA HIS A 311 6.25 12.78 -0.92
C HIS A 311 7.26 12.01 -0.09
N CYS A 312 7.50 10.73 -0.38
CA CYS A 312 8.42 9.88 0.37
C CYS A 312 9.83 9.86 -0.20
N ASN A 313 10.07 10.49 -1.35
CA ASN A 313 11.37 10.54 -2.04
C ASN A 313 11.97 9.13 -2.29
N ILE A 314 11.11 8.14 -2.58
CA ILE A 314 11.57 6.80 -2.94
C ILE A 314 12.24 6.86 -4.32
N GLN A 315 13.44 6.32 -4.41
CA GLN A 315 14.26 6.24 -5.62
C GLN A 315 14.65 4.78 -5.88
N PRO A 316 15.08 4.41 -7.09
CA PRO A 316 15.62 3.10 -7.36
C PRO A 316 16.69 2.68 -6.37
N GLY A 317 16.56 1.45 -5.83
CA GLY A 317 17.47 0.92 -4.80
C GLY A 317 17.14 1.36 -3.36
N THR A 318 16.13 2.22 -3.13
CA THR A 318 15.65 2.53 -1.78
C THR A 318 15.18 1.27 -1.08
N ARG A 319 15.70 0.99 0.11
CA ARG A 319 15.22 -0.11 0.97
C ARG A 319 14.16 0.42 1.90
N PHE A 320 12.95 -0.05 1.70
CA PHE A 320 11.76 0.46 2.36
C PHE A 320 11.18 -0.59 3.30
N LEU A 321 11.35 -0.41 4.60
CA LEU A 321 10.80 -1.27 5.65
C LEU A 321 9.38 -0.83 6.01
N SER A 322 8.43 -1.77 5.97
CA SER A 322 7.09 -1.58 6.50
C SER A 322 6.62 -2.84 7.23
N HIS A 323 5.99 -2.64 8.39
CA HIS A 323 5.26 -3.68 9.10
C HIS A 323 3.77 -3.40 8.97
N CYS A 324 3.08 -4.20 8.15
CA CYS A 324 1.66 -4.03 7.87
C CYS A 324 0.95 -5.39 7.79
N SER A 325 -0.35 -5.39 8.03
CA SER A 325 -1.21 -6.57 7.87
C SER A 325 -1.62 -6.78 6.42
N CYS A 326 -1.80 -8.04 6.02
CA CYS A 326 -2.40 -8.39 4.73
C CYS A 326 -3.90 -8.05 4.64
N SER A 327 -4.53 -7.69 5.75
CA SER A 327 -5.91 -7.18 5.79
C SER A 327 -6.02 -5.69 5.48
N SER A 328 -4.90 -4.95 5.51
CA SER A 328 -4.86 -3.48 5.32
C SER A 328 -4.46 -3.09 3.90
N THR A 329 -4.94 -1.93 3.43
CA THR A 329 -4.47 -1.30 2.19
C THR A 329 -3.00 -0.87 2.26
N ALA A 330 -2.40 -0.82 3.44
CA ALA A 330 -0.97 -0.59 3.62
C ALA A 330 -0.12 -1.67 2.93
N LEU A 331 -0.61 -2.93 2.82
CA LEU A 331 0.03 -3.96 2.00
C LEU A 331 0.17 -3.51 0.55
N LEU A 332 -0.93 -3.00 -0.03
CA LEU A 332 -0.95 -2.55 -1.43
C LEU A 332 -0.04 -1.33 -1.62
N TRP A 333 -0.09 -0.39 -0.66
CA TRP A 333 0.77 0.80 -0.68
C TRP A 333 2.25 0.42 -0.60
N HIS A 334 2.65 -0.43 0.36
CA HIS A 334 4.02 -0.91 0.48
C HIS A 334 4.47 -1.67 -0.78
N THR A 335 3.63 -2.60 -1.28
CA THR A 335 3.95 -3.37 -2.50
C THR A 335 4.15 -2.48 -3.71
N SER A 336 3.36 -1.42 -3.85
CA SER A 336 3.47 -0.48 -4.97
C SER A 336 4.80 0.28 -5.04
N ALA A 337 5.59 0.30 -3.96
CA ALA A 337 6.93 0.92 -3.98
C ALA A 337 7.90 0.21 -4.94
N LEU A 338 7.61 -1.04 -5.32
CA LEU A 338 8.32 -1.74 -6.39
C LEU A 338 8.29 -0.96 -7.71
N ALA A 339 7.20 -0.25 -8.03
CA ALA A 339 7.10 0.57 -9.24
C ALA A 339 8.10 1.75 -9.27
N SER A 340 8.66 2.12 -8.12
CA SER A 340 9.73 3.11 -7.98
C SER A 340 11.12 2.48 -7.86
N GLY A 341 11.26 1.17 -8.12
CA GLY A 341 12.53 0.43 -8.02
C GLY A 341 12.99 0.19 -6.57
N ALA A 342 12.10 0.25 -5.59
CA ALA A 342 12.44 0.02 -4.18
C ALA A 342 12.63 -1.47 -3.88
N THR A 343 13.51 -1.79 -2.92
CA THR A 343 13.53 -3.08 -2.24
C THR A 343 12.52 -3.06 -1.10
N LEU A 344 11.53 -3.94 -1.10
CA LEU A 344 10.61 -4.09 0.02
C LEU A 344 11.28 -4.86 1.14
N VAL A 345 11.31 -4.27 2.33
CA VAL A 345 11.75 -4.91 3.56
C VAL A 345 10.55 -5.10 4.47
N PHE A 346 10.32 -6.32 4.97
CA PHE A 346 9.13 -6.58 5.78
C PHE A 346 9.34 -7.71 6.77
N TYR A 347 8.53 -7.67 7.82
CA TYR A 347 8.61 -8.56 8.96
C TYR A 347 7.27 -9.25 9.18
N ASP A 348 7.30 -10.58 9.36
CA ASP A 348 6.13 -11.36 9.76
C ASP A 348 6.27 -11.80 11.22
N GLY A 349 5.26 -11.47 12.03
CA GLY A 349 5.20 -11.75 13.45
C GLY A 349 4.85 -10.53 14.29
N ALA A 350 4.85 -10.70 15.61
CA ALA A 350 4.58 -9.60 16.53
C ALA A 350 5.75 -8.59 16.55
N PRO A 351 5.51 -7.28 16.38
CA PRO A 351 6.57 -6.29 16.22
C PRO A 351 7.45 -6.09 17.47
N PHE A 352 7.01 -6.61 18.62
CA PHE A 352 7.72 -6.55 19.90
C PHE A 352 8.29 -7.92 20.32
N PHE A 353 8.32 -8.88 19.42
CA PHE A 353 8.86 -10.23 19.67
C PHE A 353 9.98 -10.57 18.67
N PRO A 354 11.08 -11.26 19.08
CA PRO A 354 11.35 -11.76 20.45
C PRO A 354 11.68 -10.66 21.46
N ASN A 355 12.02 -9.47 21.00
CA ASN A 355 12.34 -8.31 21.82
C ASN A 355 11.71 -7.06 21.18
N MET A 356 11.67 -5.96 21.93
CA MET A 356 11.12 -4.68 21.46
C MET A 356 11.90 -4.06 20.29
N ASP A 357 13.07 -4.58 19.99
CA ASP A 357 13.97 -4.14 18.94
C ASP A 357 13.82 -4.89 17.60
N ALA A 358 12.88 -5.83 17.50
CA ALA A 358 12.76 -6.70 16.32
C ALA A 358 12.77 -5.95 14.97
N LEU A 359 11.99 -4.86 14.86
CA LEU A 359 11.94 -4.05 13.64
C LEU A 359 13.20 -3.20 13.46
N TRP A 360 13.81 -2.72 14.55
CA TRP A 360 15.03 -1.92 14.50
C TRP A 360 16.26 -2.76 14.13
N SER A 361 16.33 -3.99 14.67
CA SER A 361 17.33 -4.97 14.26
C SER A 361 17.22 -5.28 12.75
N LEU A 362 15.99 -5.47 12.25
CA LEU A 362 15.77 -5.67 10.82
C LEU A 362 16.16 -4.44 10.00
N ALA A 363 15.83 -3.24 10.47
CA ALA A 363 16.19 -1.98 9.79
C ALA A 363 17.70 -1.82 9.63
N GLU A 364 18.49 -2.14 10.67
CA GLU A 364 19.95 -2.10 10.61
C GLU A 364 20.51 -3.22 9.71
N GLU A 365 20.03 -4.45 9.87
CA GLU A 365 20.46 -5.62 9.08
C GLU A 365 20.20 -5.43 7.59
N SER A 366 19.01 -4.94 7.23
CA SER A 366 18.63 -4.66 5.85
C SER A 366 19.24 -3.34 5.33
N GLN A 367 19.82 -2.52 6.19
CA GLN A 367 20.26 -1.15 5.87
C GLN A 367 19.11 -0.32 5.28
N SER A 368 17.94 -0.35 5.91
CA SER A 368 16.76 0.37 5.44
C SER A 368 17.01 1.88 5.37
N HIS A 369 16.59 2.51 4.28
CA HIS A 369 16.65 3.95 4.08
C HIS A 369 15.39 4.64 4.60
N ILE A 370 14.26 3.95 4.48
CA ILE A 370 12.94 4.43 4.90
C ILE A 370 12.30 3.35 5.78
N ILE A 371 11.72 3.79 6.90
CA ILE A 371 10.88 2.94 7.75
C ILE A 371 9.48 3.55 7.82
N HIS A 372 8.46 2.73 7.58
CA HIS A 372 7.07 3.09 7.81
C HIS A 372 6.50 2.33 9.00
N MET A 373 5.88 3.06 9.93
CA MET A 373 5.25 2.48 11.11
C MET A 373 4.11 3.36 11.62
N ALA A 374 3.20 2.75 12.38
CA ALA A 374 2.12 3.48 13.06
C ALA A 374 2.65 4.29 14.23
N SER A 375 2.06 5.47 14.50
CA SER A 375 2.39 6.29 15.69
C SER A 375 2.24 5.50 17.00
N ALA A 376 1.22 4.65 17.10
CA ALA A 376 0.99 3.81 18.27
C ALA A 376 2.16 2.87 18.60
N TYR A 377 2.92 2.40 17.58
CA TYR A 377 4.13 1.60 17.81
C TYR A 377 5.21 2.43 18.50
N LEU A 378 5.46 3.65 18.02
CA LEU A 378 6.44 4.57 18.60
C LEU A 378 6.03 5.03 20.01
N ASP A 379 4.74 5.31 20.23
CA ASP A 379 4.22 5.66 21.55
C ASP A 379 4.45 4.54 22.55
N HIS A 380 4.22 3.29 22.14
CA HIS A 380 4.50 2.14 22.98
C HIS A 380 5.99 2.02 23.35
N LEU A 381 6.91 2.21 22.40
CA LEU A 381 8.35 2.23 22.67
C LEU A 381 8.73 3.32 23.68
N ARG A 382 8.17 4.51 23.50
CA ARG A 382 8.39 5.65 24.40
C ARG A 382 7.90 5.35 25.83
N GLU A 383 6.70 4.79 25.95
CA GLU A 383 6.12 4.39 27.25
C GLU A 383 6.94 3.31 27.95
N GLN A 384 7.53 2.40 27.21
CA GLN A 384 8.41 1.35 27.73
C GLN A 384 9.86 1.83 27.94
N ALA A 385 10.15 3.12 27.70
CA ALA A 385 11.49 3.71 27.77
C ALA A 385 12.54 2.92 26.96
N PHE A 386 12.14 2.44 25.78
CA PHE A 386 13.03 1.78 24.83
C PHE A 386 13.64 2.79 23.87
N PHE A 387 14.94 2.76 23.66
CA PHE A 387 15.72 3.76 22.94
C PHE A 387 16.52 3.12 21.80
N PRO A 388 15.94 2.96 20.61
CA PRO A 388 16.57 2.26 19.47
C PRO A 388 17.97 2.78 19.11
N GLY A 389 18.14 4.12 19.07
CA GLY A 389 19.41 4.76 18.72
C GLY A 389 20.57 4.52 19.69
N GLN A 390 20.30 3.99 20.88
CA GLN A 390 21.36 3.56 21.82
C GLN A 390 21.97 2.19 21.47
N THR A 391 21.20 1.38 20.73
CA THR A 391 21.59 0.00 20.37
C THR A 391 22.00 -0.10 18.91
N TYR A 392 21.27 0.58 18.02
CA TYR A 392 21.41 0.50 16.57
C TYR A 392 21.90 1.80 15.99
N ALA A 393 22.92 1.74 15.15
CA ALA A 393 23.50 2.95 14.53
C ALA A 393 22.67 3.45 13.34
N MET A 394 21.89 2.56 12.68
CA MET A 394 20.96 2.82 11.57
C MET A 394 21.48 3.85 10.53
N LYS A 395 22.75 3.74 10.16
CA LYS A 395 23.47 4.75 9.34
C LYS A 395 22.83 5.03 7.97
N SER A 396 22.05 4.08 7.47
CA SER A 396 21.36 4.21 6.18
C SER A 396 19.99 4.86 6.30
N LEU A 397 19.45 4.97 7.52
CA LEU A 397 18.10 5.50 7.75
C LEU A 397 18.08 7.01 7.49
N GLN A 398 17.20 7.42 6.60
CA GLN A 398 17.04 8.82 6.16
C GLN A 398 15.66 9.36 6.52
N THR A 399 14.64 8.49 6.49
CA THR A 399 13.25 8.90 6.61
C THR A 399 12.46 7.93 7.47
N LEU A 400 11.64 8.48 8.36
CA LEU A 400 10.65 7.76 9.13
C LEU A 400 9.25 8.24 8.71
N ILE A 401 8.49 7.36 8.07
CA ILE A 401 7.08 7.63 7.74
C ILE A 401 6.23 7.15 8.91
N VAL A 402 5.46 8.04 9.49
CA VAL A 402 4.62 7.72 10.65
C VAL A 402 3.17 7.89 10.26
N SER A 403 2.42 6.77 10.27
CA SER A 403 1.00 6.78 9.97
C SER A 403 0.15 6.95 11.22
N GLY A 404 -1.03 7.58 11.04
CA GLY A 404 -1.94 7.93 12.11
C GLY A 404 -1.77 9.38 12.56
N VAL A 405 -2.37 9.73 13.68
CA VAL A 405 -2.37 11.11 14.18
C VAL A 405 -1.05 11.41 14.89
N ILE A 406 -0.20 12.22 14.27
CA ILE A 406 1.01 12.75 14.90
C ILE A 406 0.72 14.17 15.38
N ASN A 407 0.12 14.29 16.56
CA ASN A 407 -0.18 15.57 17.18
C ASN A 407 0.56 15.73 18.52
N ASP A 408 1.57 14.88 18.75
CA ASP A 408 2.33 14.88 20.00
C ASP A 408 3.77 15.37 19.75
N PRO A 409 4.11 16.62 20.12
CA PRO A 409 5.48 17.12 20.03
C PRO A 409 6.50 16.25 20.76
N HIS A 410 6.08 15.55 21.83
CA HIS A 410 6.96 14.65 22.57
C HIS A 410 7.34 13.40 21.76
N LEU A 411 6.53 13.02 20.77
CA LEU A 411 6.88 11.93 19.86
C LEU A 411 8.05 12.36 18.94
N PHE A 412 8.04 13.58 18.44
CA PHE A 412 9.16 14.13 17.66
C PHE A 412 10.41 14.28 18.51
N GLU A 413 10.30 14.79 19.74
CA GLU A 413 11.43 14.85 20.69
C GLU A 413 12.01 13.47 20.98
N TYR A 414 11.13 12.45 21.09
CA TYR A 414 11.56 11.05 21.27
C TYR A 414 12.31 10.54 20.03
N ILE A 415 11.81 10.79 18.83
CA ILE A 415 12.46 10.35 17.59
C ILE A 415 13.86 10.99 17.47
N ASP A 416 13.94 12.30 17.61
CA ASP A 416 15.20 13.04 17.49
C ASP A 416 16.23 12.63 18.55
N SER A 417 15.81 12.48 19.81
CA SER A 417 16.72 12.22 20.93
C SER A 417 17.10 10.74 21.09
N TYR A 418 16.25 9.81 20.69
CA TYR A 418 16.37 8.40 21.05
C TYR A 418 16.31 7.42 19.89
N ILE A 419 15.95 7.86 18.70
CA ILE A 419 16.03 7.04 17.49
C ILE A 419 17.22 7.52 16.67
N GLN A 420 17.11 8.69 16.08
CA GLN A 420 18.20 9.29 15.31
C GLN A 420 17.95 10.79 15.16
N SER A 421 18.96 11.61 15.46
CA SER A 421 18.94 13.03 15.13
C SER A 421 19.04 13.25 13.61
N ASP A 422 18.52 14.35 13.15
CA ASP A 422 18.54 14.74 11.72
C ASP A 422 17.83 13.75 10.78
N ILE A 423 16.89 12.92 11.29
CA ILE A 423 16.02 12.09 10.47
C ILE A 423 14.79 12.88 10.03
N TYR A 424 14.43 12.73 8.77
CA TYR A 424 13.20 13.32 8.28
C TYR A 424 11.98 12.49 8.68
N VAL A 425 11.03 13.09 9.39
CA VAL A 425 9.77 12.46 9.79
C VAL A 425 8.66 12.92 8.87
N ILE A 426 8.07 11.98 8.13
CA ILE A 426 6.92 12.20 7.24
C ILE A 426 5.65 11.77 7.98
N PRO A 427 4.80 12.71 8.43
CA PRO A 427 3.46 12.37 8.87
C PRO A 427 2.61 11.96 7.66
N ALA A 428 1.85 10.86 7.79
CA ALA A 428 0.93 10.38 6.77
C ALA A 428 -0.41 10.00 7.39
N SER A 429 -1.51 10.49 6.85
CA SER A 429 -2.85 10.17 7.36
C SER A 429 -3.27 8.73 7.05
N GLN A 430 -2.86 8.22 5.91
CA GLN A 430 -3.02 6.85 5.43
C GLN A 430 -4.44 6.31 5.60
N GLU A 431 -5.33 6.82 4.74
CA GLU A 431 -6.73 6.41 4.71
C GLU A 431 -6.92 5.09 3.96
N GLU A 432 -7.40 4.07 4.66
CA GLU A 432 -7.70 2.77 4.04
C GLU A 432 -8.78 2.87 2.96
N ASP A 433 -9.71 3.81 3.14
CA ASP A 433 -10.81 4.04 2.21
C ASP A 433 -10.37 4.45 0.79
N ILE A 434 -9.21 5.09 0.66
CA ILE A 434 -8.64 5.53 -0.63
C ILE A 434 -7.32 4.84 -0.97
N ALA A 435 -6.86 3.91 -0.12
CA ALA A 435 -5.55 3.28 -0.23
C ALA A 435 -4.43 4.31 -0.45
N GLY A 436 -4.37 5.34 0.38
CA GLY A 436 -3.42 6.44 0.25
C GLY A 436 -3.62 7.50 1.31
N SER A 437 -3.06 8.70 1.10
CA SER A 437 -3.09 9.77 2.09
C SER A 437 -3.68 11.05 1.53
N PHE A 438 -4.63 11.64 2.27
CA PHE A 438 -5.04 13.03 2.03
C PHE A 438 -4.04 14.04 2.62
N LEU A 439 -3.37 13.64 3.69
CA LEU A 439 -2.37 14.45 4.38
C LEU A 439 -1.07 13.66 4.44
N ILE A 440 0.00 14.21 3.88
CA ILE A 440 1.32 13.56 3.86
C ILE A 440 2.42 14.61 3.73
N GLY A 441 3.49 14.48 4.52
CA GLY A 441 4.66 15.35 4.45
C GLY A 441 5.39 15.26 3.11
N HIS A 442 6.46 16.06 2.96
CA HIS A 442 7.29 16.05 1.75
C HIS A 442 8.76 16.43 2.05
N PRO A 443 9.74 15.97 1.25
CA PRO A 443 11.17 16.09 1.58
C PRO A 443 11.73 17.50 1.60
N MET A 444 10.97 18.50 1.17
CA MET A 444 11.39 19.90 1.17
C MET A 444 10.80 20.70 2.35
N ALA A 445 10.05 20.05 3.26
CA ALA A 445 9.40 20.73 4.36
C ALA A 445 10.38 21.10 5.47
N ASP A 446 10.32 22.36 5.92
CA ASP A 446 10.77 22.72 7.25
C ASP A 446 9.73 22.30 8.27
N VAL A 447 10.15 21.66 9.36
CA VAL A 447 9.24 21.21 10.44
C VAL A 447 9.66 21.90 11.73
N SER A 448 8.80 22.74 12.27
CA SER A 448 9.00 23.38 13.58
C SER A 448 8.05 22.76 14.63
N LYS A 449 8.39 22.97 15.90
CA LYS A 449 7.52 22.56 17.00
C LYS A 449 6.14 23.23 16.93
N ALA A 450 6.07 24.48 16.47
CA ALA A 450 4.82 25.20 16.27
C ALA A 450 3.96 24.59 15.15
N ASP A 451 4.58 23.99 14.13
CA ASP A 451 3.85 23.31 13.05
C ASP A 451 3.22 22.04 13.58
N VAL A 452 3.91 21.28 14.40
CA VAL A 452 3.38 20.10 15.07
C VAL A 452 2.26 20.48 16.03
N ASP A 453 2.46 21.49 16.87
CA ASP A 453 1.47 21.98 17.84
C ASP A 453 0.19 22.51 17.16
N ARG A 454 0.29 23.08 15.97
CA ARG A 454 -0.84 23.61 15.19
C ARG A 454 -1.53 22.59 14.32
N HIS A 455 -1.10 21.34 14.35
CA HIS A 455 -1.62 20.31 13.46
C HIS A 455 -1.50 20.71 11.98
N ASN A 456 -0.39 21.34 11.60
CA ASN A 456 -0.12 21.73 10.22
C ASN A 456 -0.01 20.48 9.33
N ALA A 457 -1.18 19.95 9.02
CA ALA A 457 -1.32 18.83 8.10
C ALA A 457 -1.03 19.33 6.69
N ILE A 458 -0.08 18.71 6.01
CA ILE A 458 0.30 19.05 4.65
C ILE A 458 -0.63 18.28 3.70
N PRO A 459 -1.49 18.95 2.91
CA PRO A 459 -2.33 18.28 1.94
C PRO A 459 -1.50 17.58 0.87
N ALA A 460 -1.90 16.36 0.50
CA ALA A 460 -1.28 15.62 -0.58
C ALA A 460 -1.44 16.36 -1.93
N LEU A 461 -0.42 16.29 -2.77
CA LEU A 461 -0.49 16.84 -4.13
C LEU A 461 -1.71 16.28 -4.88
N GLY A 462 -2.42 17.13 -5.62
CA GLY A 462 -3.62 16.78 -6.35
C GLY A 462 -4.91 16.73 -5.52
N CYS A 463 -4.85 16.95 -4.21
CA CYS A 463 -6.00 16.91 -3.29
C CYS A 463 -6.21 18.27 -2.63
N HIS A 464 -7.37 18.86 -2.80
CA HIS A 464 -7.79 20.05 -2.05
C HIS A 464 -8.55 19.62 -0.81
N VAL A 465 -7.85 19.62 0.32
CA VAL A 465 -8.34 19.08 1.59
C VAL A 465 -8.81 20.18 2.52
N LEU A 466 -9.99 20.01 3.09
CA LEU A 466 -10.52 20.85 4.16
C LEU A 466 -10.61 20.04 5.45
N ILE A 467 -10.14 20.60 6.55
CA ILE A 467 -10.25 20.02 7.88
C ILE A 467 -11.28 20.86 8.65
N GLU A 468 -12.47 20.31 8.85
CA GLU A 468 -13.56 20.94 9.60
C GLU A 468 -13.91 20.08 10.83
N GLU A 469 -13.74 20.60 12.05
CA GLU A 469 -14.12 19.94 13.32
C GLU A 469 -13.59 18.51 13.55
N LYS A 470 -12.53 18.06 12.95
CA LYS A 470 -11.96 16.70 12.88
C LYS A 470 -12.41 15.87 11.67
N ASN A 471 -13.28 16.38 10.81
CA ASN A 471 -13.64 15.72 9.56
C ASN A 471 -12.69 16.15 8.44
N LEU A 472 -12.19 15.19 7.71
CA LEU A 472 -11.34 15.38 6.54
C LEU A 472 -12.22 15.34 5.30
N ARG A 473 -12.16 16.39 4.48
CA ARG A 473 -12.95 16.48 3.25
C ARG A 473 -12.06 16.82 2.07
N CYS A 474 -12.25 16.12 0.97
CA CYS A 474 -11.63 16.47 -0.32
C CYS A 474 -12.69 17.10 -1.23
N THR A 475 -12.38 18.31 -1.74
CA THR A 475 -13.34 19.09 -2.50
C THR A 475 -13.22 18.93 -4.01
N ASN A 476 -12.14 18.30 -4.48
CA ASN A 476 -11.92 18.01 -5.90
C ASN A 476 -11.90 16.50 -6.15
N SER A 477 -12.10 16.11 -7.40
CA SER A 477 -11.96 14.72 -7.83
C SER A 477 -10.48 14.30 -7.85
N PHE A 478 -10.20 13.05 -7.53
CA PHE A 478 -8.87 12.45 -7.51
C PHE A 478 -8.91 11.02 -8.08
N PRO A 479 -7.83 10.55 -8.75
CA PRO A 479 -7.86 9.28 -9.50
C PRO A 479 -8.06 8.02 -8.66
N ASN A 480 -7.57 7.99 -7.41
CA ASN A 480 -7.66 6.85 -6.50
C ASN A 480 -8.95 6.82 -5.67
N GLN A 481 -9.93 7.66 -6.00
CA GLN A 481 -11.28 7.53 -5.44
C GLN A 481 -11.78 6.10 -5.71
N PRO A 482 -12.31 5.38 -4.70
CA PRO A 482 -12.85 4.04 -4.91
C PRO A 482 -13.92 3.97 -6.00
N LEU A 483 -14.05 2.82 -6.63
CA LEU A 483 -15.15 2.57 -7.59
C LEU A 483 -16.51 2.53 -6.89
N GLY A 484 -16.54 2.10 -5.64
CA GLY A 484 -17.73 1.91 -4.82
C GLY A 484 -17.56 0.75 -3.85
N PHE A 485 -18.67 0.25 -3.33
CA PHE A 485 -18.69 -0.97 -2.55
C PHE A 485 -19.08 -2.17 -3.43
N TRP A 486 -18.48 -3.32 -3.18
CA TRP A 486 -18.75 -4.54 -3.91
C TRP A 486 -20.24 -4.94 -3.80
N HIS A 487 -20.90 -5.13 -4.94
CA HIS A 487 -22.34 -5.42 -5.04
C HIS A 487 -23.28 -4.36 -4.43
N ASP A 488 -22.81 -3.11 -4.29
CA ASP A 488 -23.68 -2.00 -3.91
C ASP A 488 -24.29 -1.34 -5.17
N SER A 489 -25.52 -0.85 -5.03
CA SER A 489 -26.17 -0.02 -6.08
C SER A 489 -25.56 1.39 -6.20
N GLY A 490 -24.60 1.71 -5.37
CA GLY A 490 -24.00 3.03 -5.19
C GLY A 490 -24.67 3.89 -4.10
N GLU A 491 -25.78 3.43 -3.52
CA GLU A 491 -26.51 4.17 -2.47
C GLU A 491 -25.77 4.19 -1.15
N ASP A 492 -25.26 3.03 -0.69
CA ASP A 492 -24.52 2.93 0.56
C ASP A 492 -23.18 3.66 0.46
N TYR A 493 -22.48 3.51 -0.68
CA TYR A 493 -21.27 4.26 -0.99
C TYR A 493 -21.50 5.77 -0.99
N HIS A 494 -22.57 6.24 -1.64
CA HIS A 494 -22.96 7.65 -1.63
C HIS A 494 -23.24 8.14 -0.21
N ARG A 495 -23.99 7.37 0.57
CA ARG A 495 -24.33 7.72 1.94
C ARG A 495 -23.10 7.81 2.82
N ALA A 496 -22.11 6.93 2.62
CA ALA A 496 -20.90 6.91 3.42
C ALA A 496 -19.99 8.13 3.18
N TYR A 497 -19.81 8.54 1.92
CA TYR A 497 -18.77 9.51 1.58
C TYR A 497 -19.28 10.84 1.00
N TRP A 498 -20.54 10.92 0.51
CA TRP A 498 -21.03 12.09 -0.22
C TRP A 498 -22.25 12.76 0.38
N ALA A 499 -22.96 12.07 1.27
CA ALA A 499 -24.21 12.60 1.83
C ALA A 499 -24.02 13.71 2.84
N GLN A 500 -22.84 13.83 3.45
CA GLN A 500 -22.56 14.82 4.51
C GLN A 500 -22.47 16.25 3.93
N LYS A 501 -21.88 16.41 2.74
CA LYS A 501 -21.78 17.71 2.06
C LYS A 501 -21.76 17.51 0.55
N GLU A 502 -22.68 18.14 -0.14
CA GLU A 502 -22.82 18.02 -1.58
C GLU A 502 -21.52 18.39 -2.33
N GLY A 503 -21.11 17.53 -3.25
CA GLY A 503 -19.94 17.74 -4.09
C GLY A 503 -18.59 17.55 -3.42
N MET A 504 -18.54 17.08 -2.16
CA MET A 504 -17.30 16.84 -1.41
C MET A 504 -17.23 15.41 -0.92
N TRP A 505 -16.08 14.78 -1.14
CA TRP A 505 -15.73 13.54 -0.45
C TRP A 505 -15.55 13.83 1.04
N SER A 506 -16.24 13.11 1.88
CA SER A 506 -16.12 13.22 3.33
C SER A 506 -15.73 11.87 3.89
N GLN A 507 -14.62 11.81 4.62
CA GLN A 507 -14.26 10.59 5.31
C GLN A 507 -15.26 10.33 6.45
N PRO A 508 -15.84 9.12 6.57
CA PRO A 508 -16.68 8.76 7.70
C PRO A 508 -15.93 8.97 9.01
N GLU A 509 -16.63 9.42 10.07
CA GLU A 509 -16.06 9.64 11.39
C GLU A 509 -15.47 8.33 11.95
N HIS A 510 -14.16 8.13 11.86
CA HIS A 510 -13.45 6.96 12.38
C HIS A 510 -12.36 7.28 13.39
N ARG A 511 -12.24 8.54 13.80
CA ARG A 511 -11.18 8.94 14.74
C ARG A 511 -11.75 9.21 16.12
N LYS A 512 -11.72 8.20 16.96
CA LYS A 512 -11.66 8.39 18.41
C LYS A 512 -10.23 8.58 18.84
#